data_73067b7b3895e309469c24b77265a37c
#
_entry.id   73067b7b3895e309469c24b77265a37c
#
_cell.length_a   1.000
_cell.length_b   1.000
_cell.length_c   1.000
_cell.angle_alpha   90.00
_cell.angle_beta   90.00
_cell.angle_gamma   90.00
#
_symmetry.space_group_name_H-M   'P 1'
#
loop_
_entity.id
_entity.type
_entity.pdbx_description
1 polymer ?
#
loop_
_entity_poly.entity_id
_entity_poly.type
_entity_poly.pdbx_seq_one_letter_code
_entity_poly.pdbx_strand_id
1 'polypeptide(L)'
;GLEDIFYKRSNQIYYKLDNILRIFKEEKVSTHHFNQSTGSGYDDLSRQKIDNVFAKFFHAEKSAVRMQFVSGTHAISSVLFGILRPNDLMLSVTGSPYDTLEEVIGIRGKGQGSLLDFGVEYRQISFDEGWDSYEEKLIDFFKNNTCRLVFIQKSCGYSWRKSLNNNQIKQVCNLVHSLSPECICFVDNCYGELVEDSEPIANGANIIAGSLIKNLGGTIVPTGAYIAGDSELVEMACCKLTAPGIGSDAGINFGFGRLILQGLFLAPQMVHESLKGADLVAAVFEKLGFMVLPEPRAYRSDIIQAVRLNNSYLIQKVCQSFQNSSPIDSFLNVIPSPMSGYDSSLLMSGGTFIEGSTSEFSADAPLRDPYNIFVQGGSHIAHIKIALIQLVFTLLEENLIEKESLIFS
;
A
#
# COMPACT_ATOMS: atom_id res chain seq x y z
N GLY A 1 -12.09 8.57 24.90
CA GLY A 1 -11.94 9.37 23.88
C GLY A 1 -10.78 9.33 22.91
N LEU A 2 -11.13 9.45 21.62
CA LEU A 2 -10.17 9.58 20.52
C LEU A 2 -10.22 10.97 19.86
N GLU A 3 -10.92 11.92 20.47
CA GLU A 3 -11.21 13.25 19.90
C GLU A 3 -9.92 14.03 19.59
N ASP A 4 -8.94 13.95 20.49
CA ASP A 4 -7.63 14.60 20.32
C ASP A 4 -6.84 14.05 19.15
N ILE A 5 -6.83 12.71 18.95
CA ILE A 5 -6.16 12.11 17.80
C ILE A 5 -6.92 12.41 16.51
N PHE A 6 -8.25 12.41 16.53
CA PHE A 6 -9.05 12.79 15.35
C PHE A 6 -8.82 14.24 14.95
N TYR A 7 -8.72 15.14 15.92
CA TYR A 7 -8.35 16.53 15.67
C TYR A 7 -6.95 16.65 15.05
N LYS A 8 -5.97 15.94 15.60
CA LYS A 8 -4.61 15.88 15.05
C LYS A 8 -4.62 15.39 13.59
N ARG A 9 -5.34 14.28 13.29
CA ARG A 9 -5.48 13.75 11.92
C ARG A 9 -6.11 14.78 10.98
N SER A 10 -7.15 15.49 11.43
CA SER A 10 -7.78 16.54 10.62
C SER A 10 -6.84 17.70 10.29
N ASN A 11 -6.00 18.11 11.24
CA ASN A 11 -5.05 19.19 11.00
C ASN A 11 -3.94 18.79 10.01
N GLN A 12 -3.56 17.52 9.96
CA GLN A 12 -2.57 17.04 8.97
C GLN A 12 -3.05 17.20 7.52
N ILE A 13 -4.38 17.13 7.27
CA ILE A 13 -4.96 17.33 5.95
C ILE A 13 -4.56 18.69 5.38
N TYR A 14 -4.57 19.74 6.19
CA TYR A 14 -4.21 21.09 5.77
C TYR A 14 -2.83 21.15 5.10
N TYR A 15 -1.81 20.63 5.78
CA TYR A 15 -0.44 20.69 5.27
C TYR A 15 -0.23 19.85 4.00
N LYS A 16 -0.87 18.66 3.97
CA LYS A 16 -0.80 17.77 2.81
C LYS A 16 -1.48 18.39 1.58
N LEU A 17 -2.67 18.97 1.79
CA LEU A 17 -3.43 19.60 0.73
C LEU A 17 -2.75 20.89 0.24
N ASP A 18 -2.20 21.72 1.13
CA ASP A 18 -1.44 22.92 0.76
C ASP A 18 -0.26 22.57 -0.16
N ASN A 19 0.49 21.52 0.17
CA ASN A 19 1.57 21.03 -0.67
C ASN A 19 1.08 20.63 -2.09
N ILE A 20 -0.01 19.88 -2.17
CA ILE A 20 -0.58 19.46 -3.47
C ILE A 20 -1.06 20.68 -4.28
N LEU A 21 -1.74 21.64 -3.66
CA LEU A 21 -2.18 22.85 -4.32
C LEU A 21 -1.02 23.69 -4.84
N ARG A 22 0.07 23.78 -4.08
CA ARG A 22 1.29 24.46 -4.50
C ARG A 22 1.91 23.75 -5.72
N ILE A 23 2.02 22.43 -5.71
CA ILE A 23 2.51 21.64 -6.85
C ILE A 23 1.62 21.86 -8.08
N PHE A 24 0.29 21.82 -7.93
CA PHE A 24 -0.63 22.08 -9.06
C PHE A 24 -0.42 23.46 -9.65
N LYS A 25 -0.22 24.48 -8.82
CA LYS A 25 0.06 25.85 -9.26
C LYS A 25 1.41 25.94 -9.99
N GLU A 26 2.47 25.37 -9.44
CA GLU A 26 3.80 25.36 -10.03
C GLU A 26 3.83 24.63 -11.38
N GLU A 27 3.16 23.49 -11.45
CA GLU A 27 3.01 22.70 -12.68
C GLU A 27 1.97 23.27 -13.64
N LYS A 28 1.29 24.36 -13.28
CA LYS A 28 0.27 25.01 -14.11
C LYS A 28 -0.79 24.01 -14.58
N VAL A 29 -1.29 23.19 -13.65
CA VAL A 29 -2.38 22.24 -13.95
C VAL A 29 -3.59 23.02 -14.46
N SER A 30 -4.12 22.60 -15.62
CA SER A 30 -5.17 23.32 -16.33
C SER A 30 -6.14 22.32 -16.96
N THR A 31 -7.36 22.77 -17.31
CA THR A 31 -8.42 21.95 -17.87
C THR A 31 -8.05 21.25 -19.17
N HIS A 32 -7.13 21.79 -19.98
CA HIS A 32 -6.67 21.13 -21.20
C HIS A 32 -5.87 19.83 -20.92
N HIS A 33 -5.30 19.67 -19.73
CA HIS A 33 -4.69 18.40 -19.30
C HIS A 33 -5.69 17.29 -19.00
N PHE A 34 -6.99 17.57 -19.07
CA PHE A 34 -8.06 16.57 -18.92
C PHE A 34 -8.47 15.93 -20.26
N ASN A 35 -7.98 16.49 -21.35
CA ASN A 35 -8.24 15.93 -22.68
C ASN A 35 -7.47 14.61 -22.84
N GLN A 36 -8.06 13.69 -23.59
CA GLN A 36 -7.43 12.43 -23.93
C GLN A 36 -6.73 12.55 -25.29
N SER A 37 -5.64 11.83 -25.43
CA SER A 37 -5.01 11.51 -26.73
C SER A 37 -5.46 10.13 -27.20
N THR A 38 -5.09 9.76 -28.43
CA THR A 38 -5.41 8.49 -29.06
C THR A 38 -4.15 7.78 -29.55
N GLY A 39 -4.27 6.48 -29.89
CA GLY A 39 -3.18 5.71 -30.45
C GLY A 39 -2.06 5.46 -29.45
N SER A 40 -0.81 5.63 -29.86
CA SER A 40 0.37 5.39 -29.02
C SER A 40 0.59 6.46 -27.96
N GLY A 41 -0.01 7.65 -28.12
CA GLY A 41 0.06 8.74 -27.13
C GLY A 41 1.48 9.25 -26.90
N TYR A 42 2.32 9.31 -27.90
CA TYR A 42 3.61 9.97 -27.79
C TYR A 42 3.43 11.41 -27.34
N ASP A 43 3.46 12.35 -27.26
CA ASP A 43 3.17 13.72 -26.82
C ASP A 43 1.84 13.90 -26.07
N ASP A 44 1.44 12.91 -25.25
CA ASP A 44 0.24 13.04 -24.40
C ASP A 44 0.48 14.05 -23.27
N LEU A 45 -0.03 15.27 -23.43
CA LEU A 45 0.15 16.37 -22.48
C LEU A 45 -0.44 16.05 -21.10
N SER A 46 -1.52 15.28 -21.06
CA SER A 46 -2.13 14.86 -19.80
C SER A 46 -1.20 13.92 -19.03
N ARG A 47 -0.67 12.88 -19.70
CA ARG A 47 0.30 11.95 -19.11
C ARG A 47 1.53 12.68 -18.59
N GLN A 48 2.16 13.51 -19.44
CA GLN A 48 3.36 14.27 -19.06
C GLN A 48 3.11 15.16 -17.84
N LYS A 49 1.93 15.82 -17.80
CA LYS A 49 1.59 16.68 -16.69
C LYS A 49 1.38 15.90 -15.40
N ILE A 50 0.73 14.74 -15.45
CA ILE A 50 0.53 13.85 -14.31
C ILE A 50 1.90 13.34 -13.80
N ASP A 51 2.75 12.89 -14.70
CA ASP A 51 4.09 12.44 -14.34
C ASP A 51 4.88 13.55 -13.61
N ASN A 52 4.87 14.77 -14.11
CA ASN A 52 5.56 15.90 -13.47
C ASN A 52 4.98 16.22 -12.08
N VAL A 53 3.66 16.22 -11.93
CA VAL A 53 2.97 16.44 -10.65
C VAL A 53 3.38 15.39 -9.62
N PHE A 54 3.37 14.12 -10.00
CA PHE A 54 3.74 13.02 -9.10
C PHE A 54 5.24 13.01 -8.79
N ALA A 55 6.11 13.31 -9.75
CA ALA A 55 7.54 13.46 -9.49
C ALA A 55 7.80 14.52 -8.42
N LYS A 56 7.19 15.72 -8.54
CA LYS A 56 7.30 16.76 -7.52
C LYS A 56 6.70 16.34 -6.18
N PHE A 57 5.54 15.68 -6.20
CA PHE A 57 4.89 15.21 -4.98
C PHE A 57 5.79 14.25 -4.19
N PHE A 58 6.49 13.34 -4.86
CA PHE A 58 7.42 12.39 -4.24
C PHE A 58 8.83 12.92 -4.03
N HIS A 59 9.16 14.12 -4.49
CA HIS A 59 10.53 14.64 -4.56
C HIS A 59 11.47 13.75 -5.39
N ALA A 60 10.94 13.15 -6.43
CA ALA A 60 11.64 12.25 -7.35
C ALA A 60 12.14 13.00 -8.59
N GLU A 61 13.20 12.49 -9.23
CA GLU A 61 13.68 13.02 -10.52
C GLU A 61 12.66 12.78 -11.63
N LYS A 62 12.01 11.61 -11.61
CA LYS A 62 11.02 11.19 -12.60
C LYS A 62 9.91 10.36 -11.95
N SER A 63 8.72 10.41 -12.53
CA SER A 63 7.67 9.43 -12.24
C SER A 63 7.02 8.93 -13.53
N ALA A 64 6.35 7.79 -13.42
CA ALA A 64 5.50 7.21 -14.45
C ALA A 64 4.20 6.76 -13.81
N VAL A 65 3.13 7.49 -14.10
CA VAL A 65 1.77 7.20 -13.61
C VAL A 65 0.98 6.65 -14.77
N ARG A 66 0.62 5.35 -14.69
CA ARG A 66 0.07 4.64 -15.86
C ARG A 66 -1.18 3.86 -15.52
N MET A 67 -2.20 4.05 -16.34
CA MET A 67 -3.40 3.23 -16.33
C MET A 67 -3.13 1.83 -16.89
N GLN A 68 -2.07 1.66 -17.67
CA GLN A 68 -1.62 0.37 -18.21
C GLN A 68 -1.00 -0.56 -17.17
N PHE A 69 -0.58 -0.05 -16.03
CA PHE A 69 -0.33 -0.91 -14.87
C PHE A 69 -1.66 -1.44 -14.36
N VAL A 70 -1.94 -2.70 -14.55
CA VAL A 70 -3.21 -3.31 -14.12
C VAL A 70 -3.36 -3.44 -12.61
N SER A 71 -2.25 -3.26 -11.87
CA SER A 71 -2.22 -3.33 -10.40
C SER A 71 -0.91 -2.74 -9.85
N GLY A 72 -0.85 -2.53 -8.53
CA GLY A 72 0.40 -2.20 -7.84
C GLY A 72 1.46 -3.31 -8.01
N THR A 73 1.04 -4.58 -7.96
CA THR A 73 1.94 -5.72 -8.21
C THR A 73 2.57 -5.65 -9.60
N HIS A 74 1.83 -5.22 -10.65
CA HIS A 74 2.38 -5.04 -11.98
C HIS A 74 3.45 -3.93 -12.02
N ALA A 75 3.22 -2.81 -11.33
CA ALA A 75 4.24 -1.75 -11.23
C ALA A 75 5.50 -2.23 -10.51
N ILE A 76 5.35 -2.93 -9.36
CA ILE A 76 6.46 -3.52 -8.61
C ILE A 76 7.21 -4.55 -9.47
N SER A 77 6.49 -5.44 -10.14
CA SER A 77 7.07 -6.42 -11.06
C SER A 77 7.86 -5.74 -12.19
N SER A 78 7.30 -4.66 -12.77
CA SER A 78 7.99 -3.90 -13.83
C SER A 78 9.29 -3.26 -13.34
N VAL A 79 9.35 -2.79 -12.10
CA VAL A 79 10.60 -2.31 -11.46
C VAL A 79 11.59 -3.46 -11.32
N LEU A 80 11.17 -4.58 -10.74
CA LEU A 80 12.06 -5.72 -10.47
C LEU A 80 12.65 -6.30 -11.77
N PHE A 81 11.81 -6.63 -12.75
CA PHE A 81 12.27 -7.14 -14.05
C PHE A 81 12.95 -6.09 -14.93
N GLY A 82 12.69 -4.80 -14.67
CA GLY A 82 13.39 -3.69 -15.34
C GLY A 82 14.84 -3.58 -14.90
N ILE A 83 15.10 -3.74 -13.61
CA ILE A 83 16.39 -3.49 -12.97
C ILE A 83 17.24 -4.75 -12.87
N LEU A 84 16.65 -5.86 -12.41
CA LEU A 84 17.38 -7.09 -12.13
C LEU A 84 17.74 -7.88 -13.39
N ARG A 85 18.91 -8.50 -13.37
CA ARG A 85 19.44 -9.35 -14.44
C ARG A 85 19.79 -10.73 -13.89
N PRO A 86 20.00 -11.75 -14.74
CA PRO A 86 20.49 -13.05 -14.30
C PRO A 86 21.78 -12.91 -13.45
N ASN A 87 21.84 -13.64 -12.33
CA ASN A 87 22.87 -13.61 -11.29
C ASN A 87 22.87 -12.34 -10.40
N ASP A 88 21.97 -11.39 -10.59
CA ASP A 88 21.77 -10.33 -9.60
C ASP A 88 21.11 -10.90 -8.34
N LEU A 89 21.48 -10.37 -7.19
CA LEU A 89 20.88 -10.73 -5.91
C LEU A 89 19.90 -9.63 -5.46
N MET A 90 18.66 -10.05 -5.19
CA MET A 90 17.62 -9.25 -4.53
C MET A 90 17.53 -9.64 -3.06
N LEU A 91 17.61 -8.66 -2.16
CA LEU A 91 17.41 -8.84 -0.72
C LEU A 91 16.11 -8.18 -0.27
N SER A 92 15.14 -8.96 0.22
CA SER A 92 14.00 -8.41 0.97
C SER A 92 14.41 -8.17 2.42
N VAL A 93 14.28 -6.96 2.90
CA VAL A 93 14.73 -6.56 4.24
C VAL A 93 13.58 -6.39 5.24
N THR A 94 12.39 -6.79 4.86
CA THR A 94 11.18 -6.77 5.70
C THR A 94 10.56 -8.16 5.88
N GLY A 95 11.36 -9.20 5.71
CA GLY A 95 10.92 -10.59 5.68
C GLY A 95 10.34 -10.97 4.31
N SER A 96 9.52 -12.02 4.28
CA SER A 96 8.82 -12.40 3.06
C SER A 96 7.88 -11.27 2.62
N PRO A 97 7.85 -10.89 1.34
CA PRO A 97 6.89 -9.93 0.83
C PRO A 97 5.46 -10.49 0.84
N TYR A 98 4.49 -9.68 0.44
CA TYR A 98 3.11 -10.12 0.36
C TYR A 98 2.90 -11.23 -0.69
N ASP A 99 1.86 -12.03 -0.49
CA ASP A 99 1.64 -13.32 -1.16
C ASP A 99 1.80 -13.27 -2.70
N THR A 100 1.19 -12.29 -3.39
CA THR A 100 1.29 -12.23 -4.86
C THR A 100 2.70 -11.87 -5.36
N LEU A 101 3.49 -11.15 -4.57
CA LEU A 101 4.88 -10.84 -4.92
C LEU A 101 5.81 -12.04 -4.71
N GLU A 102 5.50 -12.94 -3.79
CA GLU A 102 6.22 -14.20 -3.64
C GLU A 102 6.19 -15.04 -4.92
N GLU A 103 5.08 -15.03 -5.66
CA GLU A 103 4.99 -15.69 -6.98
C GLU A 103 5.80 -14.97 -8.06
N VAL A 104 5.80 -13.63 -8.06
CA VAL A 104 6.66 -12.84 -8.97
C VAL A 104 8.14 -13.16 -8.73
N ILE A 105 8.54 -13.31 -7.48
CA ILE A 105 9.91 -13.71 -7.12
C ILE A 105 10.17 -15.16 -7.49
N GLY A 106 9.20 -16.06 -7.29
CA GLY A 106 9.29 -17.49 -7.56
C GLY A 106 9.57 -18.34 -6.32
N ILE A 107 9.48 -17.76 -5.11
CA ILE A 107 9.59 -18.51 -3.84
C ILE A 107 8.31 -19.25 -3.48
N ARG A 108 7.25 -19.02 -4.26
CA ARG A 108 5.96 -19.70 -4.18
C ARG A 108 5.38 -19.95 -5.57
N GLY A 109 4.36 -20.81 -5.65
CA GLY A 109 3.68 -21.14 -6.90
C GLY A 109 4.51 -22.05 -7.79
N LYS A 110 4.28 -21.99 -9.12
CA LYS A 110 4.96 -22.83 -10.12
C LYS A 110 6.32 -22.27 -10.59
N GLY A 111 6.64 -21.05 -10.23
CA GLY A 111 7.89 -20.37 -10.56
C GLY A 111 8.07 -19.96 -12.03
N GLN A 112 7.19 -20.35 -12.94
CA GLN A 112 7.32 -20.05 -14.37
C GLN A 112 7.24 -18.54 -14.65
N GLY A 113 8.25 -17.98 -15.30
CA GLY A 113 8.35 -16.56 -15.62
C GLY A 113 8.68 -15.67 -14.40
N SER A 114 9.05 -16.27 -13.27
CA SER A 114 9.46 -15.56 -12.06
C SER A 114 10.90 -15.03 -12.14
N LEU A 115 11.32 -14.21 -11.18
CA LEU A 115 12.70 -13.73 -11.09
C LEU A 115 13.69 -14.90 -10.92
N LEU A 116 13.37 -15.91 -10.09
CA LEU A 116 14.20 -17.10 -9.92
C LEU A 116 14.31 -17.90 -11.23
N ASP A 117 13.23 -18.01 -12.01
CA ASP A 117 13.24 -18.68 -13.33
C ASP A 117 14.13 -17.93 -14.34
N PHE A 118 14.25 -16.62 -14.21
CA PHE A 118 15.16 -15.78 -14.98
C PHE A 118 16.58 -15.71 -14.40
N GLY A 119 16.90 -16.50 -13.37
CA GLY A 119 18.25 -16.61 -12.79
C GLY A 119 18.61 -15.46 -11.85
N VAL A 120 17.64 -14.72 -11.33
CA VAL A 120 17.85 -13.75 -10.23
C VAL A 120 17.92 -14.51 -8.91
N GLU A 121 18.85 -14.17 -8.02
CA GLU A 121 18.91 -14.74 -6.69
C GLU A 121 18.07 -13.95 -5.71
N TYR A 122 17.48 -14.65 -4.70
CA TYR A 122 16.67 -14.03 -3.66
C TYR A 122 17.14 -14.43 -2.27
N ARG A 123 17.16 -13.46 -1.36
CA ARG A 123 17.37 -13.66 0.09
C ARG A 123 16.43 -12.72 0.85
N GLN A 124 16.22 -13.02 2.13
CA GLN A 124 15.40 -12.17 3.01
C GLN A 124 15.98 -12.09 4.42
N ILE A 125 15.74 -10.94 5.06
CA ILE A 125 16.03 -10.66 6.47
C ILE A 125 14.75 -10.06 7.07
N SER A 126 14.32 -10.56 8.24
CA SER A 126 13.14 -10.04 8.95
C SER A 126 13.50 -8.89 9.89
N PHE A 127 12.57 -7.94 10.03
CA PHE A 127 12.71 -6.76 10.88
C PHE A 127 12.03 -6.97 12.26
N ASP A 128 12.30 -8.11 12.93
CA ASP A 128 11.51 -8.56 14.07
C ASP A 128 12.16 -8.32 15.45
N GLU A 129 13.50 -8.15 15.51
CA GLU A 129 14.27 -8.22 16.75
C GLU A 129 14.83 -6.88 17.26
N GLY A 130 14.31 -5.76 16.74
CA GLY A 130 14.85 -4.42 17.03
C GLY A 130 16.01 -4.02 16.13
N TRP A 131 16.34 -2.70 16.15
CA TRP A 131 17.28 -2.12 15.19
C TRP A 131 18.69 -2.69 15.31
N ASP A 132 19.23 -2.81 16.50
CA ASP A 132 20.64 -3.20 16.70
C ASP A 132 20.93 -4.60 16.13
N SER A 133 20.09 -5.59 16.47
CA SER A 133 20.22 -6.95 15.94
C SER A 133 19.98 -7.00 14.42
N TYR A 134 19.06 -6.18 13.92
CA TYR A 134 18.78 -6.08 12.51
C TYR A 134 19.93 -5.44 11.72
N GLU A 135 20.55 -4.38 12.25
CA GLU A 135 21.72 -3.72 11.68
C GLU A 135 22.90 -4.68 11.57
N GLU A 136 23.18 -5.46 12.62
CA GLU A 136 24.22 -6.49 12.60
C GLU A 136 23.98 -7.54 11.49
N LYS A 137 22.74 -8.02 11.33
CA LYS A 137 22.37 -8.96 10.27
C LYS A 137 22.60 -8.37 8.86
N LEU A 138 22.26 -7.10 8.66
CA LEU A 138 22.52 -6.41 7.38
C LEU A 138 24.02 -6.26 7.12
N ILE A 139 24.80 -5.82 8.10
CA ILE A 139 26.26 -5.68 7.98
C ILE A 139 26.91 -7.03 7.64
N ASP A 140 26.50 -8.10 8.32
CA ASP A 140 27.05 -9.43 8.07
C ASP A 140 26.67 -9.96 6.68
N PHE A 141 25.46 -9.70 6.25
CA PHE A 141 25.01 -10.04 4.90
C PHE A 141 25.87 -9.36 3.83
N PHE A 142 26.06 -8.05 3.91
CA PHE A 142 26.82 -7.27 2.93
C PHE A 142 28.35 -7.54 2.95
N LYS A 143 28.90 -8.07 4.04
CA LYS A 143 30.30 -8.55 4.07
C LYS A 143 30.55 -9.72 3.11
N ASN A 144 29.53 -10.55 2.89
CA ASN A 144 29.66 -11.81 2.18
C ASN A 144 28.92 -11.84 0.84
N ASN A 145 28.13 -10.82 0.51
CA ASN A 145 27.27 -10.80 -0.68
C ASN A 145 27.31 -9.45 -1.37
N THR A 146 27.28 -9.47 -2.70
CA THR A 146 27.02 -8.30 -3.52
C THR A 146 25.53 -8.28 -3.86
N CYS A 147 24.81 -7.27 -3.39
CA CYS A 147 23.37 -7.12 -3.61
C CYS A 147 23.09 -6.03 -4.63
N ARG A 148 22.31 -6.34 -5.66
CA ARG A 148 21.90 -5.35 -6.67
C ARG A 148 20.75 -4.48 -6.20
N LEU A 149 19.79 -5.10 -5.48
CA LEU A 149 18.58 -4.41 -5.06
C LEU A 149 18.12 -4.88 -3.69
N VAL A 150 17.90 -3.92 -2.80
CA VAL A 150 17.21 -4.09 -1.52
C VAL A 150 15.75 -3.73 -1.70
N PHE A 151 14.85 -4.67 -1.41
CA PHE A 151 13.40 -4.47 -1.43
C PHE A 151 12.87 -4.22 -0.02
N ILE A 152 12.11 -3.15 0.13
CA ILE A 152 11.50 -2.71 1.39
C ILE A 152 9.98 -2.67 1.20
N GLN A 153 9.25 -3.58 1.81
CA GLN A 153 7.79 -3.48 1.88
C GLN A 153 7.41 -2.63 3.10
N LYS A 154 6.92 -1.41 2.88
CA LYS A 154 6.57 -0.47 3.95
C LYS A 154 5.43 -0.99 4.81
N SER A 155 4.32 -1.35 4.20
CA SER A 155 3.13 -1.89 4.87
C SER A 155 3.34 -3.31 5.41
N CYS A 156 2.57 -3.69 6.43
CA CYS A 156 2.60 -5.04 6.98
C CYS A 156 2.13 -6.14 6.02
N GLY A 157 1.37 -5.80 4.95
CA GLY A 157 0.68 -6.81 4.15
C GLY A 157 -0.27 -7.64 5.02
N TYR A 158 -0.24 -8.96 4.89
CA TYR A 158 -0.97 -9.88 5.76
C TYR A 158 -0.11 -10.49 6.88
N SER A 159 0.99 -9.81 7.25
CA SER A 159 1.87 -10.23 8.34
C SER A 159 1.49 -9.53 9.65
N TRP A 160 1.67 -10.24 10.76
CA TRP A 160 1.52 -9.65 12.09
C TRP A 160 2.80 -8.91 12.49
N ARG A 161 3.08 -7.80 11.83
CA ARG A 161 4.20 -6.92 12.12
C ARG A 161 3.79 -5.45 12.02
N LYS A 162 4.53 -4.56 12.64
CA LYS A 162 4.37 -3.12 12.44
C LYS A 162 4.86 -2.73 11.05
N SER A 163 4.18 -1.79 10.41
CA SER A 163 4.64 -1.16 9.16
C SER A 163 5.85 -0.27 9.44
N LEU A 164 6.80 -0.20 8.50
CA LEU A 164 7.99 0.62 8.66
C LEU A 164 7.63 2.11 8.54
N ASN A 165 8.14 2.92 9.47
CA ASN A 165 8.08 4.36 9.33
C ASN A 165 9.25 4.89 8.46
N ASN A 166 9.12 6.13 8.01
CA ASN A 166 10.11 6.73 7.12
C ASN A 166 11.49 6.92 7.78
N ASN A 167 11.56 7.06 9.11
CA ASN A 167 12.85 7.08 9.81
C ASN A 167 13.55 5.71 9.73
N GLN A 168 12.79 4.61 9.89
CA GLN A 168 13.33 3.26 9.74
C GLN A 168 13.76 3.00 8.29
N ILE A 169 12.97 3.43 7.30
CA ILE A 169 13.37 3.37 5.88
C ILE A 169 14.67 4.14 5.66
N LYS A 170 14.78 5.36 6.22
CA LYS A 170 16.00 6.16 6.15
C LYS A 170 17.21 5.46 6.76
N GLN A 171 17.05 4.83 7.92
CA GLN A 171 18.11 4.07 8.56
C GLN A 171 18.58 2.92 7.67
N VAL A 172 17.63 2.14 7.12
CA VAL A 172 17.94 1.03 6.20
C VAL A 172 18.66 1.54 4.95
N CYS A 173 18.11 2.54 4.24
CA CYS A 173 18.71 3.06 3.02
C CYS A 173 20.12 3.64 3.27
N ASN A 174 20.31 4.41 4.34
CA ASN A 174 21.62 4.96 4.69
C ASN A 174 22.64 3.86 4.98
N LEU A 175 22.25 2.84 5.73
CA LEU A 175 23.13 1.70 6.03
C LEU A 175 23.49 0.94 4.75
N VAL A 176 22.50 0.60 3.91
CA VAL A 176 22.72 -0.09 2.64
C VAL A 176 23.67 0.69 1.75
N HIS A 177 23.43 2.00 1.55
CA HIS A 177 24.29 2.84 0.71
C HIS A 177 25.71 3.04 1.30
N SER A 178 25.85 2.99 2.62
CA SER A 178 27.18 3.02 3.25
C SER A 178 27.98 1.73 3.03
N LEU A 179 27.29 0.59 2.96
CA LEU A 179 27.90 -0.72 2.75
C LEU A 179 28.08 -1.08 1.27
N SER A 180 27.16 -0.61 0.42
CA SER A 180 27.15 -0.87 -1.02
C SER A 180 26.50 0.32 -1.75
N PRO A 181 27.29 1.34 -2.15
CA PRO A 181 26.77 2.56 -2.75
C PRO A 181 25.95 2.36 -4.04
N GLU A 182 26.24 1.30 -4.79
CA GLU A 182 25.54 0.96 -6.05
C GLU A 182 24.27 0.10 -5.82
N CYS A 183 23.98 -0.28 -4.58
CA CYS A 183 22.79 -1.07 -4.27
C CYS A 183 21.54 -0.19 -4.30
N ILE A 184 20.53 -0.62 -5.02
CA ILE A 184 19.28 0.12 -5.21
C ILE A 184 18.32 -0.18 -4.05
N CYS A 185 17.87 0.85 -3.34
CA CYS A 185 16.80 0.75 -2.35
C CYS A 185 15.45 0.99 -3.04
N PHE A 186 14.65 -0.07 -3.19
CA PHE A 186 13.32 -0.03 -3.76
C PHE A 186 12.25 -0.22 -2.69
N VAL A 187 11.32 0.73 -2.57
CA VAL A 187 10.23 0.68 -1.58
C VAL A 187 8.87 0.44 -2.25
N ASP A 188 8.18 -0.62 -1.84
CA ASP A 188 6.74 -0.73 -2.02
C ASP A 188 6.05 0.20 -1.03
N ASN A 189 5.52 1.30 -1.54
CA ASN A 189 4.92 2.38 -0.75
C ASN A 189 3.39 2.25 -0.59
N CYS A 190 2.79 1.17 -1.07
CA CYS A 190 1.35 0.93 -0.95
C CYS A 190 0.89 1.10 0.51
N TYR A 191 -0.23 1.77 0.70
CA TYR A 191 -0.86 2.11 1.99
C TYR A 191 -0.12 3.17 2.83
N GLY A 192 1.12 3.51 2.48
CA GLY A 192 1.94 4.46 3.24
C GLY A 192 1.87 5.90 2.75
N GLU A 193 1.36 6.12 1.55
CA GLU A 193 1.33 7.44 0.91
C GLU A 193 0.46 8.42 1.72
N LEU A 194 0.95 9.62 1.92
CA LEU A 194 0.31 10.71 2.67
C LEU A 194 0.13 10.46 4.19
N VAL A 195 0.54 9.31 4.72
CA VAL A 195 0.38 8.98 6.14
C VAL A 195 1.37 9.77 6.99
N GLU A 196 2.63 9.83 6.59
CA GLU A 196 3.72 10.53 7.28
C GLU A 196 4.04 11.86 6.61
N ASP A 197 4.91 12.68 7.23
CA ASP A 197 5.21 14.03 6.74
C ASP A 197 6.04 14.05 5.45
N SER A 198 6.80 13.01 5.17
CA SER A 198 7.57 12.82 3.94
C SER A 198 7.30 11.47 3.30
N GLU A 199 7.71 11.29 2.04
CA GLU A 199 7.63 10.05 1.30
C GLU A 199 9.00 9.33 1.29
N PRO A 200 9.09 8.02 0.96
CA PRO A 200 10.35 7.26 1.07
C PRO A 200 11.51 7.79 0.20
N ILE A 201 11.25 8.44 -0.94
CA ILE A 201 12.32 9.05 -1.76
C ILE A 201 13.10 10.10 -0.95
N ALA A 202 12.40 10.97 -0.22
CA ALA A 202 13.04 11.95 0.66
C ALA A 202 13.79 11.31 1.85
N ASN A 203 13.67 10.00 2.02
CA ASN A 203 14.30 9.21 3.06
C ASN A 203 15.33 8.18 2.52
N GLY A 204 15.84 8.42 1.31
CA GLY A 204 16.95 7.67 0.73
C GLY A 204 16.58 6.50 -0.16
N ALA A 205 15.28 6.25 -0.43
CA ALA A 205 14.89 5.28 -1.44
C ALA A 205 15.25 5.79 -2.85
N ASN A 206 15.80 4.91 -3.70
CA ASN A 206 16.11 5.24 -5.09
C ASN A 206 14.87 5.20 -5.99
N ILE A 207 13.95 4.29 -5.69
CA ILE A 207 12.73 4.11 -6.46
C ILE A 207 11.61 3.61 -5.56
N ILE A 208 10.38 4.03 -5.85
CA ILE A 208 9.16 3.58 -5.18
C ILE A 208 8.12 3.16 -6.21
N ALA A 209 7.19 2.31 -5.79
CA ALA A 209 5.99 2.00 -6.56
C ALA A 209 4.78 1.88 -5.65
N GLY A 210 3.59 2.09 -6.21
CA GLY A 210 2.34 1.90 -5.50
C GLY A 210 1.13 1.94 -6.43
N SER A 211 -0.04 1.60 -5.88
CA SER A 211 -1.28 1.46 -6.61
C SER A 211 -2.13 2.73 -6.56
N LEU A 212 -2.76 3.10 -7.68
CA LEU A 212 -3.68 4.24 -7.74
C LEU A 212 -5.08 3.92 -7.19
N ILE A 213 -5.45 2.65 -7.02
CA ILE A 213 -6.72 2.30 -6.36
C ILE A 213 -6.61 2.32 -4.83
N LYS A 214 -5.45 2.72 -4.30
CA LYS A 214 -5.17 2.89 -2.87
C LYS A 214 -5.15 4.38 -2.50
N ASN A 215 -4.28 4.78 -1.59
CA ASN A 215 -4.25 6.10 -0.98
C ASN A 215 -4.34 7.26 -1.99
N LEU A 216 -3.48 7.27 -3.02
CA LEU A 216 -3.39 8.40 -3.94
C LEU A 216 -4.56 8.51 -4.94
N GLY A 217 -5.34 7.46 -5.10
CA GLY A 217 -6.51 7.50 -5.97
C GLY A 217 -7.71 8.24 -5.40
N GLY A 218 -7.69 8.57 -4.09
CA GLY A 218 -8.74 9.35 -3.44
C GLY A 218 -10.15 8.77 -3.62
N THR A 219 -10.26 7.44 -3.70
CA THR A 219 -11.49 6.65 -3.93
C THR A 219 -12.16 6.80 -5.31
N ILE A 220 -11.51 7.49 -6.26
CA ILE A 220 -12.15 7.76 -7.57
C ILE A 220 -11.34 7.30 -8.78
N VAL A 221 -10.06 6.94 -8.60
CA VAL A 221 -9.22 6.43 -9.70
C VAL A 221 -9.51 4.94 -9.91
N PRO A 222 -9.99 4.53 -11.10
CA PRO A 222 -10.56 3.19 -11.28
C PRO A 222 -9.50 2.07 -11.42
N THR A 223 -8.26 2.41 -11.76
CA THR A 223 -7.17 1.44 -11.98
C THR A 223 -5.84 2.18 -12.09
N GLY A 224 -4.77 1.43 -12.29
CA GLY A 224 -3.46 2.00 -12.54
C GLY A 224 -2.54 1.98 -11.33
N ALA A 225 -1.30 2.37 -11.59
CA ALA A 225 -0.26 2.46 -10.57
C ALA A 225 0.76 3.54 -10.92
N TYR A 226 1.67 3.80 -9.99
CA TYR A 226 2.77 4.73 -10.20
C TYR A 226 4.11 4.08 -9.86
N ILE A 227 5.14 4.61 -10.49
CA ILE A 227 6.56 4.42 -10.16
C ILE A 227 7.18 5.81 -10.07
N ALA A 228 8.03 6.06 -9.09
CA ALA A 228 8.75 7.34 -8.95
C ALA A 228 10.12 7.11 -8.32
N GLY A 229 11.12 7.90 -8.74
CA GLY A 229 12.50 7.79 -8.24
C GLY A 229 13.54 8.34 -9.19
N ASP A 230 14.70 7.73 -9.19
CA ASP A 230 15.81 8.07 -10.08
C ASP A 230 15.37 7.88 -11.54
N SER A 231 15.69 8.84 -12.40
CA SER A 231 15.18 8.90 -13.77
C SER A 231 15.52 7.66 -14.59
N GLU A 232 16.74 7.15 -14.47
CA GLU A 232 17.19 5.94 -15.17
C GLU A 232 16.40 4.69 -14.71
N LEU A 233 16.19 4.53 -13.41
CA LEU A 233 15.47 3.39 -12.85
C LEU A 233 14.00 3.39 -13.27
N VAL A 234 13.36 4.56 -13.27
CA VAL A 234 11.97 4.71 -13.74
C VAL A 234 11.88 4.34 -15.23
N GLU A 235 12.85 4.75 -16.05
CA GLU A 235 12.87 4.42 -17.48
C GLU A 235 13.08 2.93 -17.71
N MET A 236 13.99 2.28 -16.98
CA MET A 236 14.19 0.83 -17.04
C MET A 236 12.90 0.05 -16.72
N ALA A 237 12.15 0.49 -15.70
CA ALA A 237 10.85 -0.10 -15.34
C ALA A 237 9.80 0.13 -16.44
N CYS A 238 9.76 1.31 -17.04
CA CYS A 238 8.85 1.64 -18.14
C CYS A 238 9.16 0.81 -19.41
N CYS A 239 10.41 0.47 -19.66
CA CYS A 239 10.79 -0.46 -20.73
C CYS A 239 10.20 -1.86 -20.55
N LYS A 240 9.85 -2.26 -19.32
CA LYS A 240 9.13 -3.52 -19.05
C LYS A 240 7.62 -3.38 -19.22
N LEU A 241 7.08 -2.20 -18.94
CA LEU A 241 5.66 -1.93 -19.19
C LEU A 241 5.35 -1.84 -20.68
N THR A 242 6.22 -1.21 -21.46
CA THR A 242 6.07 -0.99 -22.89
C THR A 242 7.01 -1.89 -23.71
N ALA A 243 8.15 -1.35 -24.09
CA ALA A 243 9.25 -2.09 -24.72
C ALA A 243 10.58 -1.32 -24.59
N PRO A 244 11.73 -2.00 -24.68
CA PRO A 244 13.01 -1.32 -24.83
C PRO A 244 12.99 -0.36 -26.01
N GLY A 245 13.43 0.89 -25.77
CA GLY A 245 13.44 1.97 -26.76
C GLY A 245 12.13 2.78 -26.85
N ILE A 246 11.05 2.34 -26.18
CA ILE A 246 9.81 3.11 -26.00
C ILE A 246 9.74 3.72 -24.60
N GLY A 247 9.98 2.89 -23.59
CA GLY A 247 10.04 3.33 -22.19
C GLY A 247 8.82 4.12 -21.74
N SER A 248 9.03 5.28 -21.15
CA SER A 248 7.99 6.15 -20.64
C SER A 248 7.30 7.04 -21.68
N ASP A 249 7.76 7.05 -22.94
CA ASP A 249 7.31 8.02 -23.95
C ASP A 249 5.94 7.70 -24.54
N ALA A 250 5.45 6.48 -24.41
CA ALA A 250 4.16 6.04 -24.94
C ALA A 250 3.14 5.72 -23.85
N GLY A 251 1.89 5.60 -24.29
CA GLY A 251 0.76 5.25 -23.46
C GLY A 251 -0.18 6.42 -23.19
N ILE A 252 -1.42 6.27 -23.59
CA ILE A 252 -2.49 7.22 -23.28
C ILE A 252 -3.03 6.94 -21.87
N ASN A 253 -3.65 7.94 -21.26
CA ASN A 253 -4.31 7.76 -19.94
C ASN A 253 -5.84 7.53 -20.05
N PHE A 254 -6.34 7.18 -21.23
CA PHE A 254 -7.75 6.84 -21.51
C PHE A 254 -8.77 7.88 -21.04
N GLY A 255 -8.40 9.18 -20.95
CA GLY A 255 -9.24 10.24 -20.43
C GLY A 255 -9.32 10.29 -18.89
N PHE A 256 -8.58 9.44 -18.18
CA PHE A 256 -8.58 9.42 -16.70
C PHE A 256 -7.70 10.51 -16.07
N GLY A 257 -7.07 11.39 -16.86
CA GLY A 257 -6.20 12.45 -16.34
C GLY A 257 -6.86 13.32 -15.30
N ARG A 258 -8.15 13.69 -15.51
CA ARG A 258 -8.94 14.42 -14.51
C ARG A 258 -9.10 13.61 -13.22
N LEU A 259 -9.43 12.33 -13.30
CA LEU A 259 -9.66 11.49 -12.12
C LEU A 259 -8.37 11.29 -11.33
N ILE A 260 -7.22 11.12 -12.00
CA ILE A 260 -5.93 10.96 -11.33
C ILE A 260 -5.55 12.23 -10.56
N LEU A 261 -5.65 13.41 -11.19
CA LEU A 261 -5.35 14.68 -10.53
C LEU A 261 -6.36 15.02 -9.42
N GLN A 262 -7.64 14.76 -9.66
CA GLN A 262 -8.69 14.92 -8.65
C GLN A 262 -8.53 13.94 -7.51
N GLY A 263 -8.14 12.69 -7.78
CA GLY A 263 -7.85 11.67 -6.78
C GLY A 263 -6.71 12.12 -5.87
N LEU A 264 -5.60 12.61 -6.44
CA LEU A 264 -4.49 13.16 -5.66
C LEU A 264 -4.95 14.35 -4.78
N PHE A 265 -5.82 15.22 -5.29
CA PHE A 265 -6.40 16.33 -4.52
C PHE A 265 -7.28 15.85 -3.35
N LEU A 266 -8.05 14.78 -3.52
CA LEU A 266 -8.92 14.21 -2.48
C LEU A 266 -8.16 13.32 -1.50
N ALA A 267 -7.04 12.74 -1.90
CA ALA A 267 -6.29 11.75 -1.15
C ALA A 267 -5.94 12.16 0.29
N PRO A 268 -5.51 13.39 0.60
CA PRO A 268 -5.24 13.81 1.98
C PRO A 268 -6.43 13.59 2.91
N GLN A 269 -7.64 13.94 2.47
CA GLN A 269 -8.85 13.72 3.27
C GLN A 269 -9.14 12.23 3.43
N MET A 270 -9.09 11.44 2.36
CA MET A 270 -9.40 10.02 2.38
C MET A 270 -8.44 9.26 3.30
N VAL A 271 -7.14 9.51 3.19
CA VAL A 271 -6.10 8.87 4.02
C VAL A 271 -6.29 9.21 5.50
N HIS A 272 -6.59 10.47 5.83
CA HIS A 272 -6.73 10.84 7.24
C HIS A 272 -8.08 10.40 7.85
N GLU A 273 -9.14 10.27 7.06
CA GLU A 273 -10.37 9.60 7.50
C GLU A 273 -10.12 8.08 7.73
N SER A 274 -9.35 7.43 6.84
CA SER A 274 -8.93 6.05 7.01
C SER A 274 -8.09 5.84 8.28
N LEU A 275 -7.18 6.77 8.59
CA LEU A 275 -6.38 6.74 9.83
C LEU A 275 -7.25 6.90 11.09
N LYS A 276 -8.25 7.80 11.07
CA LYS A 276 -9.25 7.90 12.16
C LYS A 276 -10.01 6.59 12.32
N GLY A 277 -10.38 5.98 11.19
CA GLY A 277 -11.03 4.68 11.16
C GLY A 277 -10.19 3.59 11.78
N ALA A 278 -8.92 3.50 11.39
CA ALA A 278 -7.99 2.52 11.94
C ALA A 278 -7.79 2.70 13.47
N ASP A 279 -7.68 3.94 13.95
CA ASP A 279 -7.60 4.22 15.39
C ASP A 279 -8.89 3.81 16.12
N LEU A 280 -10.06 4.00 15.50
CA LEU A 280 -11.34 3.59 16.07
C LEU A 280 -11.52 2.06 16.08
N VAL A 281 -11.16 1.39 14.98
CA VAL A 281 -11.19 -0.09 14.89
C VAL A 281 -10.29 -0.68 15.97
N ALA A 282 -9.05 -0.19 16.10
CA ALA A 282 -8.12 -0.62 17.14
C ALA A 282 -8.74 -0.50 18.54
N ALA A 283 -9.29 0.67 18.87
CA ALA A 283 -9.86 0.93 20.19
C ALA A 283 -11.10 0.07 20.51
N VAL A 284 -11.95 -0.20 19.51
CA VAL A 284 -13.13 -1.05 19.68
C VAL A 284 -12.72 -2.49 19.90
N PHE A 285 -11.87 -3.05 19.05
CA PHE A 285 -11.45 -4.46 19.16
C PHE A 285 -10.60 -4.73 20.40
N GLU A 286 -9.70 -3.79 20.77
CA GLU A 286 -8.96 -3.89 22.04
C GLU A 286 -9.92 -3.93 23.24
N LYS A 287 -10.94 -3.06 23.27
CA LYS A 287 -11.94 -3.05 24.32
C LYS A 287 -12.80 -4.33 24.36
N LEU A 288 -12.99 -4.99 23.22
CA LEU A 288 -13.63 -6.28 23.14
C LEU A 288 -12.71 -7.45 23.55
N GLY A 289 -11.47 -7.19 23.93
CA GLY A 289 -10.49 -8.17 24.41
C GLY A 289 -9.66 -8.83 23.31
N PHE A 290 -9.67 -8.30 22.08
CA PHE A 290 -8.85 -8.82 20.98
C PHE A 290 -7.49 -8.15 20.92
N MET A 291 -6.48 -8.88 20.46
CA MET A 291 -5.18 -8.32 20.14
C MET A 291 -5.27 -7.48 18.87
N VAL A 292 -4.70 -6.29 18.90
CA VAL A 292 -4.68 -5.34 17.77
C VAL A 292 -3.28 -4.87 17.47
N LEU A 293 -2.99 -4.58 16.22
CA LEU A 293 -1.69 -4.07 15.79
C LEU A 293 -1.85 -3.09 14.62
N PRO A 294 -1.44 -1.83 14.71
CA PRO A 294 -0.93 -1.14 15.92
C PRO A 294 -1.99 -0.99 17.02
N GLU A 295 -1.53 -0.72 18.23
CA GLU A 295 -2.41 -0.37 19.36
C GLU A 295 -3.14 0.96 19.12
N PRO A 296 -4.28 1.23 19.79
CA PRO A 296 -4.96 2.52 19.69
C PRO A 296 -4.00 3.67 20.01
N ARG A 297 -4.08 4.76 19.26
CA ARG A 297 -3.24 5.97 19.40
C ARG A 297 -1.75 5.78 19.05
N ALA A 298 -1.33 4.58 18.67
CA ALA A 298 0.04 4.35 18.24
C ALA A 298 0.40 5.18 17.00
N TYR A 299 1.69 5.41 16.81
CA TYR A 299 2.18 5.98 15.56
C TYR A 299 1.87 5.04 14.39
N ARG A 300 1.36 5.58 13.30
CA ARG A 300 0.99 4.83 12.11
C ARG A 300 1.81 5.25 10.90
N SER A 301 2.25 4.28 10.13
CA SER A 301 3.01 4.45 8.90
C SER A 301 2.23 4.00 7.66
N ASP A 302 1.07 3.39 7.88
CA ASP A 302 0.07 3.03 6.88
C ASP A 302 -1.35 3.15 7.44
N ILE A 303 -2.36 2.81 6.62
CA ILE A 303 -3.77 2.87 6.97
C ILE A 303 -4.34 1.53 7.47
N ILE A 304 -3.53 0.49 7.62
CA ILE A 304 -3.99 -0.86 7.97
C ILE A 304 -4.12 -1.01 9.48
N GLN A 305 -5.19 -1.69 9.90
CA GLN A 305 -5.40 -2.17 11.25
C GLN A 305 -5.54 -3.68 11.26
N ALA A 306 -4.56 -4.38 11.81
CA ALA A 306 -4.64 -5.81 12.04
C ALA A 306 -5.34 -6.11 13.35
N VAL A 307 -6.21 -7.13 13.35
CA VAL A 307 -6.90 -7.65 14.53
C VAL A 307 -6.78 -9.17 14.53
N ARG A 308 -6.39 -9.76 15.66
CA ARG A 308 -6.27 -11.21 15.84
C ARG A 308 -7.51 -11.77 16.52
N LEU A 309 -8.24 -12.60 15.78
CA LEU A 309 -9.51 -13.14 16.24
C LEU A 309 -9.40 -14.57 16.79
N ASN A 310 -8.33 -15.30 16.47
CA ASN A 310 -8.04 -16.69 16.90
C ASN A 310 -9.19 -17.69 16.66
N ASN A 311 -10.15 -17.38 15.79
CA ASN A 311 -11.35 -18.18 15.59
C ASN A 311 -11.87 -18.03 14.15
N SER A 312 -11.99 -19.15 13.43
CA SER A 312 -12.44 -19.18 12.03
C SER A 312 -13.92 -18.80 11.85
N TYR A 313 -14.76 -19.07 12.83
CA TYR A 313 -16.17 -18.67 12.81
C TYR A 313 -16.31 -17.17 13.05
N LEU A 314 -15.59 -16.64 14.04
CA LEU A 314 -15.62 -15.22 14.38
C LEU A 314 -15.14 -14.34 13.22
N ILE A 315 -14.05 -14.74 12.53
CA ILE A 315 -13.55 -13.98 11.39
C ILE A 315 -14.57 -13.88 10.24
N GLN A 316 -15.34 -14.97 10.00
CA GLN A 316 -16.43 -14.97 9.03
C GLN A 316 -17.55 -14.00 9.42
N LYS A 317 -17.94 -13.99 10.72
CA LYS A 317 -18.96 -13.07 11.24
C LYS A 317 -18.54 -11.61 11.17
N VAL A 318 -17.28 -11.30 11.49
CA VAL A 318 -16.73 -9.95 11.37
C VAL A 318 -16.72 -9.50 9.90
N CYS A 319 -16.23 -10.34 8.98
CA CYS A 319 -16.24 -10.05 7.56
C CYS A 319 -17.66 -9.85 7.03
N GLN A 320 -18.61 -10.71 7.42
CA GLN A 320 -20.02 -10.57 7.00
C GLN A 320 -20.63 -9.27 7.51
N SER A 321 -20.37 -8.89 8.76
CA SER A 321 -20.90 -7.64 9.33
C SER A 321 -20.36 -6.41 8.60
N PHE A 322 -19.07 -6.41 8.24
CA PHE A 322 -18.49 -5.33 7.45
C PHE A 322 -19.06 -5.28 6.04
N GLN A 323 -19.27 -6.44 5.39
CA GLN A 323 -19.94 -6.52 4.09
C GLN A 323 -21.35 -5.95 4.15
N ASN A 324 -22.13 -6.29 5.17
CA ASN A 324 -23.49 -5.78 5.36
C ASN A 324 -23.54 -4.25 5.54
N SER A 325 -22.42 -3.63 5.92
CA SER A 325 -22.29 -2.19 6.08
C SER A 325 -21.70 -1.49 4.85
N SER A 326 -21.36 -2.24 3.79
CA SER A 326 -20.75 -1.70 2.58
C SER A 326 -21.78 -1.01 1.68
N PRO A 327 -21.38 -0.02 0.85
CA PRO A 327 -22.31 0.65 -0.06
C PRO A 327 -22.74 -0.22 -1.25
N ILE A 328 -21.90 -1.18 -1.65
CA ILE A 328 -22.14 -2.08 -2.78
C ILE A 328 -22.23 -3.51 -2.24
N ASP A 329 -23.13 -4.31 -2.79
CA ASP A 329 -23.29 -5.74 -2.49
C ASP A 329 -23.45 -6.08 -1.01
N SER A 330 -23.96 -5.14 -0.21
CA SER A 330 -24.17 -5.33 1.24
C SER A 330 -25.15 -6.46 1.60
N PHE A 331 -25.97 -6.90 0.65
CA PHE A 331 -26.92 -8.01 0.80
C PHE A 331 -26.31 -9.38 0.50
N LEU A 332 -25.06 -9.44 0.02
CA LEU A 332 -24.40 -10.70 -0.32
C LEU A 332 -23.72 -11.33 0.89
N ASN A 333 -23.64 -12.65 0.88
CA ASN A 333 -22.88 -13.41 1.86
C ASN A 333 -21.41 -13.46 1.46
N VAL A 334 -20.53 -13.15 2.41
CA VAL A 334 -19.09 -13.32 2.23
C VAL A 334 -18.75 -14.81 2.33
N ILE A 335 -18.18 -15.35 1.28
CA ILE A 335 -17.74 -16.75 1.21
C ILE A 335 -16.24 -16.85 1.03
N PRO A 336 -15.57 -17.83 1.66
CA PRO A 336 -14.17 -18.08 1.43
C PRO A 336 -13.91 -18.40 -0.05
N SER A 337 -13.04 -17.63 -0.69
CA SER A 337 -12.75 -17.81 -2.12
C SER A 337 -11.25 -17.97 -2.35
N PRO A 338 -10.84 -18.90 -3.22
CA PRO A 338 -9.45 -18.93 -3.68
C PRO A 338 -9.18 -17.68 -4.52
N MET A 339 -8.03 -17.07 -4.32
CA MET A 339 -7.59 -15.94 -5.11
C MET A 339 -6.24 -16.25 -5.76
N SER A 340 -6.06 -15.77 -6.99
CA SER A 340 -4.78 -15.88 -7.69
C SER A 340 -3.67 -15.23 -6.86
N GLY A 341 -2.59 -15.97 -6.65
CA GLY A 341 -1.45 -15.50 -5.88
C GLY A 341 -1.58 -15.69 -4.36
N TYR A 342 -2.55 -16.46 -3.84
CA TYR A 342 -2.71 -16.76 -2.41
C TYR A 342 -2.83 -18.26 -2.15
N ASP A 343 -2.20 -18.76 -1.08
CA ASP A 343 -2.23 -20.18 -0.71
C ASP A 343 -3.48 -20.56 0.09
N SER A 344 -4.01 -19.63 0.87
CA SER A 344 -5.23 -19.82 1.65
C SER A 344 -6.42 -19.13 0.99
N SER A 345 -7.61 -19.68 1.15
CA SER A 345 -8.82 -18.94 0.82
C SER A 345 -8.87 -17.64 1.59
N LEU A 346 -9.37 -16.59 0.95
CA LEU A 346 -9.57 -15.28 1.55
C LEU A 346 -11.06 -15.02 1.76
N LEU A 347 -11.38 -14.39 2.88
CA LEU A 347 -12.62 -13.66 3.05
C LEU A 347 -12.31 -12.19 2.75
N MET A 348 -12.93 -11.65 1.72
CA MET A 348 -12.84 -10.23 1.40
C MET A 348 -14.19 -9.59 1.67
N SER A 349 -14.21 -8.63 2.59
CA SER A 349 -15.37 -7.79 2.85
C SER A 349 -15.08 -6.37 2.42
N GLY A 350 -15.75 -5.95 1.36
CA GLY A 350 -15.50 -4.64 0.78
C GLY A 350 -16.36 -4.45 -0.46
N GLY A 351 -17.62 -4.14 -0.26
CA GLY A 351 -18.46 -3.65 -1.33
C GLY A 351 -18.07 -2.22 -1.65
N THR A 352 -17.03 -2.06 -2.45
CA THR A 352 -16.42 -0.78 -2.83
C THR A 352 -16.84 -0.38 -4.24
N PHE A 353 -16.89 0.94 -4.53
CA PHE A 353 -17.18 1.44 -5.89
C PHE A 353 -16.05 1.11 -6.87
N ILE A 354 -14.83 0.99 -6.36
CA ILE A 354 -13.65 0.55 -7.10
C ILE A 354 -13.23 -0.80 -6.55
N GLU A 355 -13.37 -1.84 -7.34
CA GLU A 355 -13.04 -3.21 -6.91
C GLU A 355 -11.58 -3.30 -6.45
N GLY A 356 -11.37 -3.85 -5.26
CA GLY A 356 -10.05 -3.94 -4.64
C GLY A 356 -9.50 -2.63 -4.08
N SER A 357 -10.30 -1.55 -4.07
CA SER A 357 -9.91 -0.29 -3.41
C SER A 357 -9.75 -0.50 -1.91
N THR A 358 -8.64 -0.01 -1.40
CA THR A 358 -8.34 -0.02 0.04
C THR A 358 -8.43 1.36 0.68
N SER A 359 -8.77 2.38 -0.09
CA SER A 359 -9.14 3.71 0.40
C SER A 359 -10.60 3.76 0.84
N GLU A 360 -11.44 2.85 0.35
CA GLU A 360 -12.80 2.63 0.81
C GLU A 360 -12.77 1.59 1.94
N PHE A 361 -13.75 1.65 2.85
CA PHE A 361 -13.79 0.76 4.00
C PHE A 361 -13.93 -0.70 3.58
N SER A 362 -12.94 -1.50 3.94
CA SER A 362 -12.85 -2.91 3.57
C SER A 362 -12.02 -3.70 4.58
N ALA A 363 -12.11 -5.03 4.51
CA ALA A 363 -11.27 -5.90 5.31
C ALA A 363 -10.94 -7.19 4.56
N ASP A 364 -9.69 -7.61 4.68
CA ASP A 364 -9.16 -8.85 4.11
C ASP A 364 -8.81 -9.82 5.24
N ALA A 365 -9.22 -11.06 5.09
CA ALA A 365 -9.04 -12.07 6.11
C ALA A 365 -8.58 -13.41 5.51
N PRO A 366 -7.26 -13.67 5.46
CA PRO A 366 -6.74 -14.98 5.11
C PRO A 366 -7.24 -16.04 6.11
N LEU A 367 -7.85 -17.12 5.60
CA LEU A 367 -8.35 -18.23 6.43
C LEU A 367 -7.21 -19.16 6.83
N ARG A 368 -6.33 -18.65 7.66
CA ARG A 368 -5.23 -19.40 8.27
C ARG A 368 -5.03 -18.98 9.72
N ASP A 369 -4.57 -19.90 10.56
CA ASP A 369 -4.22 -19.60 11.95
C ASP A 369 -3.17 -18.48 12.00
N PRO A 370 -3.27 -17.50 12.91
CA PRO A 370 -4.22 -17.34 14.03
C PRO A 370 -5.49 -16.52 13.67
N TYR A 371 -5.95 -16.53 12.44
CA TYR A 371 -7.16 -15.85 11.97
C TYR A 371 -7.11 -14.34 12.21
N ASN A 372 -6.14 -13.70 11.57
CA ASN A 372 -6.00 -12.25 11.57
C ASN A 372 -6.90 -11.64 10.48
N ILE A 373 -7.56 -10.53 10.79
CA ILE A 373 -8.26 -9.67 9.84
C ILE A 373 -7.50 -8.35 9.70
N PHE A 374 -7.40 -7.85 8.47
CA PHE A 374 -6.72 -6.60 8.13
C PHE A 374 -7.76 -5.62 7.62
N VAL A 375 -8.13 -4.66 8.49
CA VAL A 375 -9.14 -3.63 8.21
C VAL A 375 -8.44 -2.39 7.68
N GLN A 376 -9.01 -1.76 6.65
CA GLN A 376 -8.39 -0.66 5.94
C GLN A 376 -9.42 0.29 5.35
N GLY A 377 -8.98 1.52 5.05
CA GLY A 377 -9.79 2.48 4.34
C GLY A 377 -10.91 3.12 5.14
N GLY A 378 -11.78 3.75 4.41
CA GLY A 378 -12.93 4.47 4.91
C GLY A 378 -12.87 5.95 4.58
N SER A 379 -13.67 6.38 3.62
CA SER A 379 -13.74 7.77 3.16
C SER A 379 -14.41 8.73 4.17
N HIS A 380 -15.04 8.20 5.21
CA HIS A 380 -15.67 8.99 6.27
C HIS A 380 -15.79 8.19 7.57
N ILE A 381 -15.37 8.79 8.68
CA ILE A 381 -15.42 8.17 10.01
C ILE A 381 -16.83 7.74 10.43
N ALA A 382 -17.89 8.42 9.94
CA ALA A 382 -19.27 8.03 10.25
C ALA A 382 -19.62 6.67 9.66
N HIS A 383 -19.15 6.32 8.46
CA HIS A 383 -19.35 4.99 7.87
C HIS A 383 -18.72 3.90 8.73
N ILE A 384 -17.48 4.13 9.16
CA ILE A 384 -16.75 3.18 10.02
C ILE A 384 -17.46 3.01 11.37
N LYS A 385 -17.97 4.09 11.96
CA LYS A 385 -18.79 4.02 13.19
C LYS A 385 -20.05 3.18 13.00
N ILE A 386 -20.77 3.36 11.90
CA ILE A 386 -21.95 2.56 11.58
C ILE A 386 -21.60 1.08 11.48
N ALA A 387 -20.54 0.76 10.73
CA ALA A 387 -20.06 -0.61 10.56
C ALA A 387 -19.68 -1.27 11.89
N LEU A 388 -18.95 -0.56 12.76
CA LEU A 388 -18.56 -1.07 14.07
C LEU A 388 -19.74 -1.21 15.04
N ILE A 389 -20.72 -0.32 15.00
CA ILE A 389 -21.96 -0.45 15.80
C ILE A 389 -22.70 -1.70 15.37
N GLN A 390 -22.91 -1.90 14.07
CA GLN A 390 -23.58 -3.10 13.54
C GLN A 390 -22.81 -4.37 13.91
N LEU A 391 -21.48 -4.36 13.80
CA LEU A 391 -20.64 -5.48 14.22
C LEU A 391 -20.86 -5.83 15.69
N VAL A 392 -20.79 -4.85 16.60
CA VAL A 392 -20.94 -5.07 18.03
C VAL A 392 -22.32 -5.67 18.33
N PHE A 393 -23.39 -5.18 17.71
CA PHE A 393 -24.73 -5.76 17.87
C PHE A 393 -24.79 -7.21 17.38
N THR A 394 -24.24 -7.51 16.20
CA THR A 394 -24.18 -8.88 15.66
C THR A 394 -23.44 -9.84 16.61
N LEU A 395 -22.28 -9.40 17.13
CA LEU A 395 -21.49 -10.24 18.05
C LEU A 395 -22.20 -10.48 19.39
N LEU A 396 -22.97 -9.51 19.90
CA LEU A 396 -23.80 -9.67 21.10
C LEU A 396 -24.97 -10.60 20.88
N GLU A 397 -25.70 -10.47 19.78
CA GLU A 397 -26.84 -11.32 19.47
C GLU A 397 -26.45 -12.78 19.30
N GLU A 398 -25.25 -13.03 18.77
CA GLU A 398 -24.70 -14.38 18.60
C GLU A 398 -23.92 -14.89 19.84
N ASN A 399 -23.88 -14.13 20.94
CA ASN A 399 -23.14 -14.45 22.16
C ASN A 399 -21.63 -14.70 21.91
N LEU A 400 -21.03 -13.98 20.96
CA LEU A 400 -19.61 -14.06 20.63
C LEU A 400 -18.75 -13.10 21.46
N ILE A 401 -19.38 -12.16 22.14
CA ILE A 401 -18.77 -11.24 23.12
C ILE A 401 -19.70 -11.09 24.34
N GLU A 402 -19.13 -10.75 25.50
CA GLU A 402 -19.89 -10.54 26.72
C GLU A 402 -20.38 -9.08 26.82
N LYS A 403 -21.57 -8.87 27.42
CA LYS A 403 -22.13 -7.53 27.62
C LYS A 403 -21.28 -6.67 28.55
N GLU A 404 -20.63 -7.30 29.53
CA GLU A 404 -19.73 -6.66 30.49
C GLU A 404 -18.54 -5.98 29.81
N SER A 405 -18.08 -6.50 28.66
CA SER A 405 -16.99 -5.88 27.88
C SER A 405 -17.36 -4.49 27.32
N LEU A 406 -18.65 -4.15 27.29
CA LEU A 406 -19.17 -2.88 26.78
C LEU A 406 -19.41 -1.84 27.88
N ILE A 407 -19.32 -2.21 29.15
CA ILE A 407 -19.52 -1.25 30.24
C ILE A 407 -18.33 -0.27 30.25
N PHE A 408 -18.65 0.98 29.97
CA PHE A 408 -17.69 2.06 29.98
C PHE A 408 -17.37 2.46 31.43
N SER A 409 -16.14 2.16 31.88
CA SER A 409 -15.58 2.75 33.09
C SER A 409 -15.09 4.17 32.82
#